data_18585efb286c3e18d58ac5fd46f77f1a
#
_entry.id   18585efb286c3e18d58ac5fd46f77f1a
#
_cell.length_a   1.000
_cell.length_b   1.000
_cell.length_c   1.000
_cell.angle_alpha   90.00
_cell.angle_beta   90.00
_cell.angle_gamma   90.00
#
_symmetry.space_group_name_H-M   'P 1'
#
loop_
_entity.id
_entity.type
_entity.pdbx_description
1 polymer ?
#
loop_
_entity_poly.entity_id
_entity_poly.type
_entity_poly.pdbx_seq_one_letter_code
_entity_poly.pdbx_strand_id
1 'polypeptide(L)'
;MLTEDGQQVCDRMTELNQIYKCEVCGNIVTVLHTGVGELVCCEKPMVLQQEKTEDEGNEKHVPVIEKTDSGIKVKIGSVAHPMEDSHYIEWIEATINGKVCRKFLKPSDNPEAVFEVSEGIVEARAYCNVHGLWKS
;
A
#
# COMPACT_ATOMS: atom_id res chain seq x y z
N MET A 1 0.74 27.03 -9.31
CA MET A 1 0.71 26.67 -10.00
C MET A 1 0.73 26.42 -10.77
N LEU A 2 1.29 26.30 -10.98
CA LEU A 2 1.24 26.04 -11.88
C LEU A 2 1.11 25.61 -12.76
N THR A 3 1.10 25.86 -13.31
CA THR A 3 0.99 25.48 -14.29
C THR A 3 0.60 25.02 -15.06
N GLU A 4 0.43 25.50 -15.83
CA GLU A 4 0.11 25.01 -16.53
C GLU A 4 0.59 24.39 -17.15
N ASP A 5 0.87 24.37 -17.82
CA ASP A 5 1.43 23.81 -18.17
C ASP A 5 2.39 23.69 -17.84
N GLY A 6 2.74 24.14 -17.60
CA GLY A 6 3.51 24.12 -17.08
C GLY A 6 3.95 24.31 -15.91
N GLN A 7 3.55 24.32 -15.08
CA GLN A 7 3.71 24.01 -14.18
C GLN A 7 4.06 23.44 -13.69
N GLN A 8 4.44 23.49 -13.82
CA GLN A 8 4.47 22.63 -13.16
C GLN A 8 5.08 21.73 -12.22
N VAL A 9 6.45 21.59 -12.04
CA VAL A 9 7.18 20.79 -11.06
C VAL A 9 6.81 21.20 -9.63
N CYS A 10 6.60 22.46 -9.43
CA CYS A 10 6.23 22.96 -8.11
C CYS A 10 4.85 22.51 -7.66
N ASP A 11 4.05 22.00 -8.58
CA ASP A 11 2.74 21.43 -8.24
C ASP A 11 2.87 19.96 -7.87
N ARG A 12 4.04 19.37 -8.08
CA ARG A 12 4.27 17.96 -7.82
C ARG A 12 5.00 17.79 -6.51
N MET A 13 4.24 17.49 -5.49
CA MET A 13 4.81 17.17 -4.19
C MET A 13 4.45 15.76 -3.83
N THR A 14 5.41 15.07 -3.19
CA THR A 14 5.12 13.78 -2.61
C THR A 14 4.31 14.00 -1.34
N GLU A 15 3.60 12.97 -0.90
CA GLU A 15 2.87 12.98 0.36
C GLU A 15 3.35 11.80 1.20
N LEU A 16 3.26 11.95 2.50
CA LEU A 16 3.71 10.90 3.40
C LEU A 16 2.99 9.59 3.12
N ASN A 17 3.76 8.52 3.16
CA ASN A 17 3.27 7.13 3.01
C ASN A 17 2.80 6.76 1.61
N GLN A 18 2.98 7.64 0.63
CA GLN A 18 2.74 7.24 -0.76
C GLN A 18 3.71 6.14 -1.15
N ILE A 19 3.25 5.27 -2.03
CA ILE A 19 4.04 4.15 -2.56
C ILE A 19 4.30 4.40 -4.04
N TYR A 20 5.57 4.36 -4.42
CA TYR A 20 5.99 4.52 -5.82
C TYR A 20 6.73 3.27 -6.28
N LYS A 21 6.56 2.93 -7.55
CA LYS A 21 7.20 1.76 -8.14
C LYS A 21 7.92 2.14 -9.42
N CYS A 22 9.13 1.59 -9.61
CA CYS A 22 9.84 1.68 -10.87
C CYS A 22 9.37 0.56 -11.79
N GLU A 23 8.84 0.93 -12.94
CA GLU A 23 8.33 -0.07 -13.89
C GLU A 23 9.44 -0.80 -14.64
N VAL A 24 10.69 -0.35 -14.51
CA VAL A 24 11.83 -0.98 -15.17
C VAL A 24 12.49 -2.03 -14.29
N CYS A 25 12.86 -1.66 -13.07
CA CYS A 25 13.60 -2.57 -12.19
C CYS A 25 12.75 -3.16 -11.07
N GLY A 26 11.53 -2.64 -10.84
CA GLY A 26 10.65 -3.15 -9.82
C GLY A 26 10.87 -2.61 -8.41
N ASN A 27 11.79 -1.66 -8.24
CA ASN A 27 11.97 -1.04 -6.91
C ASN A 27 10.67 -0.38 -6.46
N ILE A 28 10.30 -0.60 -5.21
CA ILE A 28 9.14 0.04 -4.59
C ILE A 28 9.62 0.81 -3.38
N VAL A 29 9.20 2.08 -3.28
CA VAL A 29 9.61 2.95 -2.18
C VAL A 29 8.40 3.60 -1.55
N THR A 30 8.54 3.98 -0.28
CA THR A 30 7.50 4.76 0.41
C THR A 30 8.08 6.10 0.83
N VAL A 31 7.25 7.13 0.84
CA VAL A 31 7.66 8.49 1.17
C VAL A 31 7.66 8.68 2.67
N LEU A 32 8.82 9.00 3.24
CA LEU A 32 8.99 9.30 4.66
C LEU A 32 9.09 10.78 4.95
N HIS A 33 9.44 11.56 3.95
CA HIS A 33 9.54 13.01 4.06
C HIS A 33 9.08 13.62 2.73
N THR A 34 8.12 14.52 2.81
CA THR A 34 7.56 15.14 1.60
C THR A 34 8.54 16.11 0.97
N GLY A 35 8.52 16.20 -0.34
CA GLY A 35 9.36 17.13 -1.07
C GLY A 35 8.77 17.45 -2.42
N VAL A 36 9.39 18.37 -3.14
CA VAL A 36 8.95 18.74 -4.48
C VAL A 36 9.77 18.00 -5.52
N GLY A 37 9.19 17.82 -6.69
CA GLY A 37 9.86 17.16 -7.81
C GLY A 37 9.39 15.75 -8.04
N GLU A 38 10.10 15.03 -8.86
CA GLU A 38 9.76 13.67 -9.23
C GLU A 38 10.75 12.67 -8.67
N LEU A 39 10.22 11.51 -8.30
CA LEU A 39 11.07 10.38 -7.97
C LEU A 39 11.40 9.67 -9.28
N VAL A 40 12.68 9.45 -9.52
CA VAL A 40 13.16 8.86 -10.77
C VAL A 40 14.01 7.64 -10.46
N CYS A 41 13.78 6.56 -11.19
CA CYS A 41 14.58 5.35 -11.11
C CYS A 41 14.71 4.79 -12.51
N CYS A 42 15.90 4.28 -12.84
CA CYS A 42 16.18 3.75 -14.18
C CYS A 42 15.84 4.75 -15.29
N GLU A 43 16.14 6.02 -15.03
CA GLU A 43 15.98 7.13 -15.98
C GLU A 43 14.52 7.42 -16.35
N LYS A 44 13.56 6.93 -15.55
CA LYS A 44 12.14 7.18 -15.78
C LYS A 44 11.48 7.56 -14.48
N PRO A 45 10.43 8.40 -14.54
CA PRO A 45 9.66 8.70 -13.34
C PRO A 45 9.08 7.42 -12.74
N MET A 46 9.16 7.29 -11.41
CA MET A 46 8.50 6.20 -10.72
C MET A 46 7.00 6.45 -10.73
N VAL A 47 6.23 5.36 -10.72
CA VAL A 47 4.78 5.42 -10.83
C VAL A 47 4.15 5.38 -9.46
N LEU A 48 3.32 6.39 -9.15
CA LEU A 48 2.55 6.41 -7.91
C LEU A 48 1.53 5.28 -7.94
N GLN A 49 1.53 4.45 -6.91
CA GLN A 49 0.57 3.36 -6.79
C GLN A 49 -0.73 3.91 -6.21
N GLN A 50 -1.82 3.79 -6.97
CA GLN A 50 -3.13 4.28 -6.55
C GLN A 50 -3.73 3.31 -5.53
N GLU A 51 -4.27 3.86 -4.47
CA GLU A 51 -4.94 3.05 -3.44
C GLU A 51 -6.34 2.70 -3.91
N LYS A 52 -6.55 1.43 -4.21
CA LYS A 52 -7.86 0.93 -4.67
C LYS A 52 -8.71 0.59 -3.46
N THR A 53 -9.98 0.95 -3.50
CA THR A 53 -10.89 0.75 -2.37
C THR A 53 -12.07 -0.16 -2.69
N GLU A 54 -12.19 -0.61 -3.92
CA GLU A 54 -13.29 -1.48 -4.34
C GLU A 54 -12.73 -2.73 -5.02
N ASP A 55 -13.25 -3.89 -4.63
CA ASP A 55 -12.85 -5.15 -5.24
C ASP A 55 -13.36 -5.26 -6.67
N GLU A 56 -12.53 -5.85 -7.52
CA GLU A 56 -12.86 -6.10 -8.92
C GLU A 56 -12.61 -7.58 -9.24
N GLY A 57 -13.49 -8.15 -10.06
CA GLY A 57 -13.32 -9.53 -10.51
C GLY A 57 -13.57 -10.54 -9.41
N ASN A 58 -12.93 -11.71 -9.56
CA ASN A 58 -13.17 -12.85 -8.67
C ASN A 58 -12.31 -12.82 -7.41
N GLU A 59 -11.20 -12.08 -7.45
CA GLU A 59 -10.29 -12.02 -6.31
C GLU A 59 -10.62 -10.81 -5.46
N LYS A 60 -10.56 -11.00 -4.15
CA LYS A 60 -10.88 -9.95 -3.20
C LYS A 60 -9.58 -9.43 -2.60
N HIS A 61 -9.36 -8.12 -2.69
CA HIS A 61 -8.12 -7.47 -2.26
C HIS A 61 -8.33 -6.44 -1.17
N VAL A 62 -9.55 -5.91 -1.00
CA VAL A 62 -9.78 -4.85 -0.02
C VAL A 62 -9.55 -5.41 1.38
N PRO A 63 -8.64 -4.80 2.16
CA PRO A 63 -8.36 -5.30 3.51
C PRO A 63 -9.59 -5.23 4.41
N VAL A 64 -9.79 -6.28 5.20
CA VAL A 64 -10.88 -6.37 6.17
C VAL A 64 -10.26 -6.32 7.56
N ILE A 65 -10.70 -5.37 8.37
CA ILE A 65 -10.18 -5.18 9.72
C ILE A 65 -11.13 -5.81 10.72
N GLU A 66 -10.60 -6.71 11.56
CA GLU A 66 -11.36 -7.35 12.64
C GLU A 66 -10.70 -7.01 13.96
N LYS A 67 -11.52 -6.74 14.98
CA LYS A 67 -11.00 -6.50 16.30
C LYS A 67 -10.67 -7.80 17.00
N THR A 68 -9.59 -7.80 17.78
CA THR A 68 -9.19 -8.93 18.61
C THR A 68 -9.04 -8.45 20.04
N ASP A 69 -8.75 -9.37 20.95
CA ASP A 69 -8.63 -9.04 22.37
C ASP A 69 -7.55 -8.00 22.66
N SER A 70 -6.44 -8.05 21.91
CA SER A 70 -5.29 -7.18 22.17
C SER A 70 -5.00 -6.20 21.02
N GLY A 71 -5.83 -6.20 19.97
CA GLY A 71 -5.55 -5.33 18.83
C GLY A 71 -6.48 -5.57 17.67
N ILE A 72 -5.89 -5.71 16.49
CA ILE A 72 -6.66 -5.94 15.26
C ILE A 72 -6.01 -7.03 14.44
N LYS A 73 -6.84 -7.66 13.62
CA LYS A 73 -6.40 -8.58 12.58
C LYS A 73 -6.84 -8.03 11.25
N VAL A 74 -5.89 -7.88 10.33
CA VAL A 74 -6.19 -7.42 8.98
C VAL A 74 -6.10 -8.62 8.04
N LYS A 75 -7.20 -8.92 7.40
CA LYS A 75 -7.27 -10.00 6.40
C LYS A 75 -7.38 -9.39 5.03
N ILE A 76 -6.76 -10.00 4.05
CA ILE A 76 -6.82 -9.47 2.68
C ILE A 76 -7.92 -10.20 1.92
N GLY A 77 -8.98 -9.42 1.67
CA GLY A 77 -10.16 -9.88 1.00
C GLY A 77 -11.15 -10.56 1.93
N SER A 78 -12.42 -10.48 1.55
CA SER A 78 -13.48 -11.19 2.27
C SER A 78 -13.37 -12.71 2.06
N VAL A 79 -12.67 -13.11 1.01
CA VAL A 79 -12.28 -14.50 0.73
C VAL A 79 -10.76 -14.47 0.62
N ALA A 80 -10.09 -15.48 1.18
CA ALA A 80 -8.63 -15.49 1.26
C ALA A 80 -7.98 -15.29 -0.11
N HIS A 81 -7.08 -14.31 -0.19
CA HIS A 81 -6.33 -14.02 -1.40
C HIS A 81 -5.32 -15.14 -1.69
N PRO A 82 -5.04 -15.44 -2.96
CA PRO A 82 -3.99 -16.40 -3.30
C PRO A 82 -2.63 -15.99 -2.71
N MET A 83 -1.85 -16.97 -2.31
CA MET A 83 -0.49 -16.76 -1.79
C MET A 83 0.46 -17.72 -2.50
N GLU A 84 0.62 -17.52 -3.82
CA GLU A 84 1.46 -18.33 -4.69
C GLU A 84 2.74 -17.58 -5.02
N ASP A 85 3.76 -18.29 -5.44
CA ASP A 85 5.06 -17.68 -5.75
C ASP A 85 4.94 -16.50 -6.73
N SER A 86 4.06 -16.60 -7.70
CA SER A 86 3.89 -15.58 -8.73
C SER A 86 2.78 -14.60 -8.45
N HIS A 87 1.97 -14.85 -7.43
CA HIS A 87 0.79 -14.03 -7.14
C HIS A 87 0.49 -14.08 -5.65
N TYR A 88 0.89 -13.05 -4.91
CA TYR A 88 0.71 -13.03 -3.47
C TYR A 88 0.69 -11.61 -2.93
N ILE A 89 0.22 -11.48 -1.68
CA ILE A 89 0.25 -10.21 -0.95
C ILE A 89 1.65 -10.06 -0.37
N GLU A 90 2.36 -9.00 -0.77
CA GLU A 90 3.74 -8.80 -0.34
C GLU A 90 3.84 -8.22 1.06
N TRP A 91 2.93 -7.29 1.42
CA TRP A 91 2.90 -6.75 2.78
C TRP A 91 1.50 -6.24 3.12
N ILE A 92 1.27 -6.12 4.43
CA ILE A 92 0.06 -5.55 4.99
C ILE A 92 0.49 -4.44 5.96
N GLU A 93 -0.18 -3.29 5.87
CA GLU A 93 0.07 -2.15 6.75
C GLU A 93 -1.19 -1.83 7.54
N ALA A 94 -0.99 -1.37 8.77
CA ALA A 94 -2.05 -0.74 9.54
C ALA A 94 -1.54 0.61 10.03
N THR A 95 -2.30 1.66 9.78
CA THR A 95 -1.98 2.99 10.28
C THR A 95 -2.92 3.30 11.43
N ILE A 96 -2.35 3.52 12.60
CA ILE A 96 -3.09 3.71 13.84
C ILE A 96 -2.62 5.01 14.45
N ASN A 97 -3.50 6.03 14.47
CA ASN A 97 -3.18 7.35 15.02
C ASN A 97 -1.88 7.92 14.43
N GLY A 98 -1.68 7.76 13.12
CA GLY A 98 -0.50 8.27 12.43
C GLY A 98 0.72 7.37 12.48
N LYS A 99 0.66 6.27 13.22
CA LYS A 99 1.76 5.31 13.29
C LYS A 99 1.52 4.18 12.31
N VAL A 100 2.48 3.93 11.43
CA VAL A 100 2.37 2.86 10.43
C VAL A 100 3.07 1.62 10.95
N CYS A 101 2.32 0.52 11.00
CA CYS A 101 2.85 -0.80 11.31
C CYS A 101 2.78 -1.64 10.05
N ARG A 102 3.83 -2.38 9.73
CA ARG A 102 3.90 -3.14 8.48
C ARG A 102 4.41 -4.54 8.74
N LYS A 103 3.78 -5.52 8.08
CA LYS A 103 4.23 -6.89 8.11
C LYS A 103 4.44 -7.38 6.68
N PHE A 104 5.63 -7.88 6.39
CA PHE A 104 5.94 -8.48 5.09
C PHE A 104 5.53 -9.95 5.10
N LEU A 105 4.98 -10.39 3.98
CA LEU A 105 4.52 -11.77 3.82
C LEU A 105 5.34 -12.46 2.73
N LYS A 106 5.30 -13.77 2.76
CA LYS A 106 5.93 -14.62 1.75
C LYS A 106 4.86 -15.50 1.11
N PRO A 107 5.10 -16.01 -0.10
CA PRO A 107 4.22 -17.04 -0.65
C PRO A 107 4.04 -18.17 0.38
N SER A 108 2.85 -18.70 0.46
CA SER A 108 2.43 -19.74 1.40
C SER A 108 2.07 -19.22 2.80
N ASP A 109 2.36 -17.96 3.14
CA ASP A 109 1.83 -17.37 4.37
C ASP A 109 0.33 -17.15 4.23
N ASN A 110 -0.37 -17.08 5.35
CA ASN A 110 -1.77 -16.67 5.32
C ASN A 110 -1.84 -15.17 4.97
N PRO A 111 -2.80 -14.74 4.14
CA PRO A 111 -2.92 -13.33 3.75
C PRO A 111 -3.57 -12.50 4.85
N GLU A 112 -2.93 -12.46 5.99
CA GLU A 112 -3.42 -11.72 7.15
C GLU A 112 -2.28 -11.29 8.05
N ALA A 113 -2.53 -10.29 8.88
CA ALA A 113 -1.57 -9.79 9.86
C ALA A 113 -2.29 -9.35 11.11
N VAL A 114 -1.65 -9.56 12.25
CA VAL A 114 -2.18 -9.15 13.55
C VAL A 114 -1.30 -8.02 14.07
N PHE A 115 -1.93 -6.94 14.51
CA PHE A 115 -1.22 -5.80 15.09
C PHE A 115 -1.79 -5.51 16.47
N GLU A 116 -0.91 -5.22 17.42
CA GLU A 116 -1.33 -4.84 18.76
C GLU A 116 -1.66 -3.35 18.75
N VAL A 117 -2.87 -3.00 19.16
CA VAL A 117 -3.29 -1.61 19.25
C VAL A 117 -4.20 -1.47 20.46
N SER A 118 -4.07 -0.33 21.16
CA SER A 118 -4.94 -0.08 22.29
C SER A 118 -6.24 0.56 21.86
N GLU A 119 -6.16 1.63 21.07
CA GLU A 119 -7.33 2.34 20.59
C GLU A 119 -6.92 3.22 19.42
N GLY A 120 -7.90 3.67 18.63
CA GLY A 120 -7.68 4.67 17.62
C GLY A 120 -8.33 4.32 16.30
N ILE A 121 -8.22 5.25 15.37
CA ILE A 121 -8.70 5.07 14.01
C ILE A 121 -7.66 4.24 13.26
N VAL A 122 -8.11 3.17 12.63
CA VAL A 122 -7.23 2.25 11.91
C VAL A 122 -7.58 2.27 10.43
N GLU A 123 -6.56 2.44 9.60
CA GLU A 123 -6.67 2.24 8.16
C GLU A 123 -5.68 1.14 7.80
N ALA A 124 -6.07 0.29 6.86
CA ALA A 124 -5.19 -0.78 6.42
C ALA A 124 -4.92 -0.68 4.94
N ARG A 125 -3.71 -1.07 4.54
CA ARG A 125 -3.34 -1.19 3.14
C ARG A 125 -2.63 -2.51 2.93
N ALA A 126 -2.72 -3.02 1.70
CA ALA A 126 -2.00 -4.22 1.32
C ALA A 126 -1.57 -4.10 -0.14
N TYR A 127 -0.45 -4.71 -0.46
CA TYR A 127 0.07 -4.69 -1.82
C TYR A 127 0.11 -6.09 -2.39
N CYS A 128 -0.57 -6.27 -3.53
CA CYS A 128 -0.54 -7.49 -4.31
C CYS A 128 0.45 -7.28 -5.47
N ASN A 129 1.38 -8.20 -5.65
CA ASN A 129 2.40 -8.05 -6.69
C ASN A 129 1.82 -8.01 -8.11
N VAL A 130 0.60 -8.52 -8.29
CA VAL A 130 -0.07 -8.55 -9.60
C VAL A 130 -1.06 -7.41 -9.74
N HIS A 131 -1.83 -7.11 -8.70
CA HIS A 131 -2.97 -6.19 -8.79
C HIS A 131 -2.79 -4.86 -8.06
N GLY A 132 -1.63 -4.62 -7.45
CA GLY A 132 -1.29 -3.30 -6.90
C GLY A 132 -1.70 -3.06 -5.46
N LEU A 133 -1.90 -1.79 -5.12
CA LEU A 133 -2.11 -1.33 -3.75
C LEU A 133 -3.60 -1.18 -3.45
N TRP A 134 -4.02 -1.70 -2.30
CA TRP A 134 -5.42 -1.71 -1.88
C TRP A 134 -5.55 -1.13 -0.48
N LYS A 135 -6.65 -0.46 -0.22
CA LYS A 135 -6.90 0.25 1.05
C LYS A 135 -8.29 -0.11 1.57
N SER A 136 -8.38 -0.23 2.90
CA SER A 136 -9.66 -0.46 3.58
C SER A 136 -10.60 0.74 3.50
#